data_9781a084cb602bb0ffc0da9a5efa1c0c
#
_entry.id   9781a084cb602bb0ffc0da9a5efa1c0c
#
_cell.length_a   1.000
_cell.length_b   1.000
_cell.length_c   1.000
_cell.angle_alpha   90.00
_cell.angle_beta   90.00
_cell.angle_gamma   90.00
#
_symmetry.space_group_name_H-M   'P 1'
#
loop_
_entity.id
_entity.type
_entity.pdbx_description
1 polymer ?
#
loop_
_entity_poly.entity_id
_entity_poly.type
_entity_poly.pdbx_seq_one_letter_code
_entity_poly.pdbx_strand_id
1 'polypeptide(L)'
;FNGREVTTLSSRDLRLVRRDIGMIFQEFNLIDRMSVMDNLLSGRLGYTGNLRTLFRMFPRKDIDHALHLLDRVGLSDHVDKRADELSGGQRQRVGIARALMQDPKLMLLDEPTSALDPKISREIMALIKEMAEELNVPCLCNIHDVKLAMEFCNKMIGLQDGVTMFAGPTADMNEAKLDEIYAMEVL
;
A
#
# COMPACT_ATOMS: atom_id res chain seq x y z
N PHE A 1 -17.80 -3.45 -0.21
CA PHE A 1 -16.72 -4.12 -0.93
C PHE A 1 -17.25 -5.38 -1.61
N ASN A 2 -17.06 -5.53 -2.92
CA ASN A 2 -17.59 -6.65 -3.70
C ASN A 2 -19.11 -6.94 -3.45
N GLY A 3 -19.92 -5.88 -3.38
CA GLY A 3 -21.36 -5.95 -3.12
C GLY A 3 -21.74 -6.29 -1.68
N ARG A 4 -20.76 -6.33 -0.75
CA ARG A 4 -21.03 -6.56 0.68
C ARG A 4 -20.89 -5.26 1.48
N GLU A 5 -21.84 -5.04 2.37
CA GLU A 5 -21.76 -3.98 3.38
C GLU A 5 -20.73 -4.38 4.46
N VAL A 6 -19.58 -3.72 4.48
CA VAL A 6 -18.44 -4.11 5.35
C VAL A 6 -18.71 -3.82 6.82
N THR A 7 -19.48 -2.77 7.10
CA THR A 7 -19.79 -2.31 8.47
C THR A 7 -20.69 -3.29 9.26
N THR A 8 -21.40 -4.15 8.57
CA THR A 8 -22.34 -5.12 9.16
C THR A 8 -21.78 -6.54 9.25
N LEU A 9 -20.55 -6.77 8.77
CA LEU A 9 -19.95 -8.10 8.74
C LEU A 9 -19.58 -8.62 10.13
N SER A 10 -19.71 -9.93 10.32
CA SER A 10 -19.14 -10.62 11.47
C SER A 10 -17.59 -10.50 11.47
N SER A 11 -16.95 -10.63 12.65
CA SER A 11 -15.48 -10.62 12.75
C SER A 11 -14.81 -11.69 11.87
N ARG A 12 -15.48 -12.82 11.65
CA ARG A 12 -15.01 -13.90 10.76
C ARG A 12 -15.05 -13.46 9.30
N ASP A 13 -16.17 -12.89 8.86
CA ASP A 13 -16.36 -12.46 7.47
C ASP A 13 -15.49 -11.23 7.15
N LEU A 14 -15.35 -10.31 8.11
CA LEU A 14 -14.45 -9.17 7.98
C LEU A 14 -12.99 -9.61 7.79
N ARG A 15 -12.55 -10.67 8.48
CA ARG A 15 -11.22 -11.26 8.28
C ARG A 15 -11.05 -11.78 6.84
N LEU A 16 -12.09 -12.38 6.26
CA LEU A 16 -12.06 -12.84 4.87
C LEU A 16 -11.98 -11.67 3.88
N VAL A 17 -12.76 -10.61 4.12
CA VAL A 17 -12.68 -9.38 3.30
C VAL A 17 -11.29 -8.75 3.37
N ARG A 18 -10.68 -8.68 4.56
CA ARG A 18 -9.34 -8.11 4.75
C ARG A 18 -8.22 -8.87 4.01
N ARG A 19 -8.43 -10.14 3.64
CA ARG A 19 -7.48 -10.87 2.78
C ARG A 19 -7.42 -10.30 1.37
N ASP A 20 -8.55 -9.79 0.88
CA ASP A 20 -8.67 -9.24 -0.46
C ASP A 20 -8.23 -7.77 -0.53
N ILE A 21 -7.78 -7.19 0.59
CA ILE A 21 -7.36 -5.79 0.69
C ILE A 21 -5.90 -5.74 1.12
N GLY A 22 -5.02 -5.30 0.23
CA GLY A 22 -3.64 -4.97 0.55
C GLY A 22 -3.56 -3.59 1.19
N MET A 23 -2.73 -3.41 2.22
CA MET A 23 -2.54 -2.11 2.86
C MET A 23 -1.07 -1.73 2.93
N ILE A 24 -0.76 -0.53 2.46
CA ILE A 24 0.54 0.12 2.57
C ILE A 24 0.40 1.24 3.59
N PHE A 25 1.24 1.23 4.60
CA PHE A 25 1.19 2.12 5.76
C PHE A 25 2.26 3.22 5.66
N GLN A 26 2.02 4.33 6.32
CA GLN A 26 2.92 5.46 6.45
C GLN A 26 4.29 5.07 7.05
N GLU A 27 4.31 4.27 8.12
CA GLU A 27 5.51 3.86 8.85
C GLU A 27 6.03 2.47 8.41
N PHE A 28 5.82 2.06 7.15
CA PHE A 28 6.22 0.77 6.57
C PHE A 28 5.59 -0.45 7.27
N ASN A 29 5.38 -0.39 8.58
CA ASN A 29 4.80 -1.43 9.44
C ASN A 29 5.50 -2.80 9.28
N LEU A 30 6.82 -2.79 9.12
CA LEU A 30 7.65 -3.98 9.02
C LEU A 30 8.06 -4.47 10.41
N ILE A 31 8.34 -5.77 10.51
CA ILE A 31 8.93 -6.34 11.72
C ILE A 31 10.45 -6.18 11.60
N ASP A 32 11.02 -5.23 12.32
CA ASP A 32 12.39 -4.77 12.16
C ASP A 32 13.45 -5.88 12.21
N ARG A 33 13.32 -6.80 13.15
CA ARG A 33 14.30 -7.89 13.37
C ARG A 33 14.08 -9.12 12.50
N MET A 34 13.08 -9.10 11.64
CA MET A 34 12.83 -10.18 10.68
C MET A 34 13.50 -9.88 9.34
N SER A 35 13.81 -10.94 8.59
CA SER A 35 14.32 -10.80 7.23
C SER A 35 13.29 -10.15 6.30
N VAL A 36 13.77 -9.63 5.18
CA VAL A 36 12.92 -9.14 4.09
C VAL A 36 11.96 -10.23 3.62
N MET A 37 12.47 -11.45 3.40
CA MET A 37 11.66 -12.60 3.01
C MET A 37 10.55 -12.90 4.03
N ASP A 38 10.89 -12.94 5.33
CA ASP A 38 9.90 -13.22 6.38
C ASP A 38 8.82 -12.11 6.46
N ASN A 39 9.22 -10.84 6.25
CA ASN A 39 8.27 -9.74 6.19
C ASN A 39 7.30 -9.90 5.00
N LEU A 40 7.77 -10.29 3.81
CA LEU A 40 6.90 -10.55 2.67
C LEU A 40 5.95 -11.71 2.96
N LEU A 41 6.49 -12.84 3.41
CA LEU A 41 5.71 -14.05 3.68
C LEU A 41 4.65 -13.82 4.77
N SER A 42 4.84 -12.82 5.65
CA SER A 42 3.81 -12.42 6.62
C SER A 42 2.50 -11.98 5.94
N GLY A 43 2.55 -11.46 4.71
CA GLY A 43 1.37 -11.15 3.89
C GLY A 43 0.50 -12.38 3.57
N ARG A 44 1.06 -13.61 3.63
CA ARG A 44 0.31 -14.87 3.40
C ARG A 44 -0.27 -15.49 4.67
N LEU A 45 -0.05 -14.91 5.84
CA LEU A 45 -0.53 -15.46 7.11
C LEU A 45 -2.05 -15.66 7.14
N GLY A 46 -2.79 -14.81 6.47
CA GLY A 46 -4.24 -14.92 6.34
C GLY A 46 -4.70 -16.18 5.60
N TYR A 47 -3.84 -16.82 4.81
CA TYR A 47 -4.12 -17.99 3.96
C TYR A 47 -3.47 -19.27 4.46
N THR A 48 -2.53 -19.16 5.41
CA THR A 48 -1.77 -20.27 5.94
C THR A 48 -2.42 -20.78 7.24
N GLY A 49 -2.52 -22.09 7.42
CA GLY A 49 -3.08 -22.67 8.64
C GLY A 49 -2.17 -22.42 9.86
N ASN A 50 -2.77 -22.24 11.04
CA ASN A 50 -2.09 -21.83 12.27
C ASN A 50 -0.83 -22.63 12.61
N LEU A 51 -0.82 -23.96 12.43
CA LEU A 51 0.33 -24.82 12.71
C LEU A 51 1.49 -24.54 11.74
N ARG A 52 1.20 -24.40 10.45
CA ARG A 52 2.24 -24.10 9.45
C ARG A 52 2.86 -22.73 9.67
N THR A 53 2.02 -21.74 10.02
CA THR A 53 2.46 -20.40 10.40
C THR A 53 3.43 -20.41 11.58
N LEU A 54 3.11 -21.18 12.64
CA LEU A 54 3.93 -21.30 13.84
C LEU A 54 5.33 -21.84 13.52
N PHE A 55 5.44 -22.80 12.59
CA PHE A 55 6.70 -23.39 12.16
C PHE A 55 7.33 -22.71 10.94
N ARG A 56 6.81 -21.54 10.50
CA ARG A 56 7.28 -20.80 9.30
C ARG A 56 7.33 -21.67 8.04
N MET A 57 6.45 -22.65 7.94
CA MET A 57 6.36 -23.58 6.81
C MET A 57 5.46 -23.02 5.72
N PHE A 58 6.01 -22.16 4.86
CA PHE A 58 5.29 -21.62 3.72
C PHE A 58 5.38 -22.58 2.52
N PRO A 59 4.31 -22.71 1.72
CA PRO A 59 4.34 -23.45 0.47
C PRO A 59 5.39 -22.90 -0.50
N ARG A 60 6.02 -23.76 -1.29
CA ARG A 60 7.04 -23.37 -2.27
C ARG A 60 6.53 -22.25 -3.20
N LYS A 61 5.28 -22.34 -3.66
CA LYS A 61 4.64 -21.31 -4.48
C LYS A 61 4.63 -19.92 -3.85
N ASP A 62 4.44 -19.82 -2.52
CA ASP A 62 4.44 -18.52 -1.82
C ASP A 62 5.87 -17.96 -1.71
N ILE A 63 6.89 -18.84 -1.57
CA ILE A 63 8.30 -18.45 -1.60
C ILE A 63 8.68 -17.94 -2.99
N ASP A 64 8.32 -18.67 -4.04
CA ASP A 64 8.59 -18.28 -5.43
C ASP A 64 7.90 -16.97 -5.80
N HIS A 65 6.65 -16.76 -5.31
CA HIS A 65 5.94 -15.49 -5.48
C HIS A 65 6.65 -14.35 -4.73
N ALA A 66 7.11 -14.57 -3.50
CA ALA A 66 7.86 -13.57 -2.75
C ALA A 66 9.16 -13.17 -3.47
N LEU A 67 9.92 -14.13 -4.00
CA LEU A 67 11.13 -13.87 -4.78
C LEU A 67 10.82 -13.05 -6.05
N HIS A 68 9.75 -13.39 -6.77
CA HIS A 68 9.30 -12.62 -7.92
C HIS A 68 8.95 -11.18 -7.54
N LEU A 69 8.20 -10.97 -6.45
CA LEU A 69 7.87 -9.61 -5.99
C LEU A 69 9.10 -8.83 -5.55
N LEU A 70 10.09 -9.49 -4.90
CA LEU A 70 11.36 -8.85 -4.55
C LEU A 70 12.15 -8.40 -5.78
N ASP A 71 12.14 -9.19 -6.84
CA ASP A 71 12.74 -8.80 -8.10
C ASP A 71 12.04 -7.56 -8.69
N ARG A 72 10.70 -7.56 -8.72
CA ARG A 72 9.90 -6.45 -9.22
C ARG A 72 10.12 -5.14 -8.47
N VAL A 73 10.33 -5.19 -7.17
CA VAL A 73 10.62 -3.98 -6.36
C VAL A 73 12.11 -3.64 -6.28
N GLY A 74 12.98 -4.40 -6.98
CA GLY A 74 14.43 -4.15 -7.05
C GLY A 74 15.17 -4.49 -5.75
N LEU A 75 14.76 -5.55 -5.05
CA LEU A 75 15.34 -5.96 -3.77
C LEU A 75 15.81 -7.43 -3.74
N SER A 76 16.08 -8.04 -4.90
CA SER A 76 16.53 -9.44 -5.01
C SER A 76 17.77 -9.73 -4.16
N ASP A 77 18.71 -8.78 -4.05
CA ASP A 77 19.95 -8.94 -3.26
C ASP A 77 19.77 -8.70 -1.75
N HIS A 78 18.52 -8.45 -1.30
CA HIS A 78 18.22 -8.08 0.09
C HIS A 78 17.37 -9.12 0.83
N VAL A 79 17.16 -10.30 0.23
CA VAL A 79 16.26 -11.36 0.70
C VAL A 79 16.47 -11.71 2.18
N ASP A 80 17.73 -11.88 2.58
CA ASP A 80 18.13 -12.31 3.93
C ASP A 80 18.44 -11.14 4.89
N LYS A 81 18.48 -9.90 4.38
CA LYS A 81 18.71 -8.72 5.23
C LYS A 81 17.56 -8.51 6.18
N ARG A 82 17.84 -8.01 7.36
CA ARG A 82 16.82 -7.57 8.32
C ARG A 82 16.20 -6.26 7.85
N ALA A 83 14.93 -6.04 8.19
CA ALA A 83 14.22 -4.83 7.80
C ALA A 83 14.84 -3.55 8.41
N ASP A 84 15.45 -3.63 9.61
CA ASP A 84 16.12 -2.51 10.25
C ASP A 84 17.49 -2.11 9.60
N GLU A 85 18.02 -2.94 8.71
CA GLU A 85 19.24 -2.68 7.94
C GLU A 85 18.96 -1.94 6.61
N LEU A 86 17.68 -1.71 6.28
CA LEU A 86 17.25 -1.11 5.01
C LEU A 86 17.08 0.41 5.13
N SER A 87 17.31 1.13 4.03
CA SER A 87 16.91 2.54 3.91
C SER A 87 15.39 2.70 3.91
N GLY A 88 14.88 3.92 4.17
CA GLY A 88 13.44 4.22 4.17
C GLY A 88 12.75 3.81 2.88
N GLY A 89 13.33 4.16 1.71
CA GLY A 89 12.79 3.77 0.41
C GLY A 89 12.80 2.25 0.18
N GLN A 90 13.83 1.53 0.65
CA GLN A 90 13.88 0.07 0.60
C GLN A 90 12.83 -0.55 1.52
N ARG A 91 12.64 -0.02 2.73
CA ARG A 91 11.57 -0.46 3.65
C ARG A 91 10.20 -0.29 3.04
N GLN A 92 9.95 0.84 2.35
CA GLN A 92 8.68 1.06 1.66
C GLN A 92 8.46 0.07 0.51
N ARG A 93 9.49 -0.24 -0.29
CA ARG A 93 9.42 -1.28 -1.33
C ARG A 93 9.09 -2.67 -0.76
N VAL A 94 9.64 -3.02 0.41
CA VAL A 94 9.26 -4.25 1.13
C VAL A 94 7.79 -4.21 1.58
N GLY A 95 7.31 -3.06 2.08
CA GLY A 95 5.91 -2.84 2.46
C GLY A 95 4.94 -3.04 1.28
N ILE A 96 5.30 -2.51 0.10
CA ILE A 96 4.55 -2.69 -1.15
C ILE A 96 4.50 -4.17 -1.54
N ALA A 97 5.66 -4.84 -1.62
CA ALA A 97 5.75 -6.25 -1.97
C ALA A 97 4.95 -7.13 -0.99
N ARG A 98 5.00 -6.84 0.31
CA ARG A 98 4.20 -7.55 1.33
C ARG A 98 2.69 -7.36 1.11
N ALA A 99 2.23 -6.16 0.77
CA ALA A 99 0.82 -5.92 0.47
C ALA A 99 0.37 -6.72 -0.76
N LEU A 100 1.21 -6.81 -1.79
CA LEU A 100 0.95 -7.58 -3.02
C LEU A 100 1.00 -9.10 -2.80
N MET A 101 1.75 -9.59 -1.80
CA MET A 101 1.73 -11.01 -1.40
C MET A 101 0.35 -11.54 -1.05
N GLN A 102 -0.62 -10.67 -0.76
CA GLN A 102 -2.00 -11.06 -0.46
C GLN A 102 -2.82 -11.36 -1.72
N ASP A 103 -2.31 -11.12 -2.93
CA ASP A 103 -3.09 -11.12 -4.17
C ASP A 103 -4.35 -10.24 -4.03
N PRO A 104 -4.19 -8.94 -3.68
CA PRO A 104 -5.30 -8.09 -3.27
C PRO A 104 -6.21 -7.73 -4.45
N LYS A 105 -7.49 -7.48 -4.16
CA LYS A 105 -8.48 -6.92 -5.11
C LYS A 105 -8.66 -5.40 -4.95
N LEU A 106 -8.07 -4.84 -3.92
CA LEU A 106 -8.01 -3.40 -3.62
C LEU A 106 -6.75 -3.12 -2.83
N MET A 107 -6.05 -2.04 -3.14
CA MET A 107 -4.97 -1.53 -2.30
C MET A 107 -5.40 -0.24 -1.61
N LEU A 108 -5.16 -0.17 -0.31
CA LEU A 108 -5.29 1.03 0.50
C LEU A 108 -3.89 1.56 0.79
N LEU A 109 -3.66 2.82 0.49
CA LEU A 109 -2.38 3.49 0.63
C LEU A 109 -2.57 4.64 1.62
N ASP A 110 -1.95 4.53 2.78
CA ASP A 110 -2.03 5.56 3.82
C ASP A 110 -0.70 6.30 3.88
N GLU A 111 -0.67 7.48 3.28
CA GLU A 111 0.52 8.34 3.16
C GLU A 111 1.80 7.59 2.76
N PRO A 112 1.81 6.86 1.64
CA PRO A 112 2.87 5.90 1.30
C PRO A 112 4.24 6.54 1.09
N THR A 113 4.33 7.88 1.09
CA THR A 113 5.56 8.62 0.77
C THR A 113 5.93 9.70 1.80
N SER A 114 5.17 9.87 2.88
CA SER A 114 5.35 10.98 3.85
C SER A 114 6.71 10.95 4.58
N ALA A 115 7.31 9.77 4.77
CA ALA A 115 8.60 9.59 5.44
C ALA A 115 9.81 9.59 4.47
N LEU A 116 9.60 9.97 3.19
CA LEU A 116 10.60 9.85 2.13
C LEU A 116 10.94 11.22 1.51
N ASP A 117 12.14 11.33 0.95
CA ASP A 117 12.49 12.52 0.19
C ASP A 117 11.70 12.59 -1.15
N PRO A 118 11.56 13.78 -1.76
CA PRO A 118 10.70 13.99 -2.92
C PRO A 118 11.05 13.12 -4.14
N LYS A 119 12.34 12.78 -4.32
CA LYS A 119 12.77 11.94 -5.43
C LYS A 119 12.32 10.50 -5.21
N ILE A 120 12.59 9.95 -4.04
CA ILE A 120 12.18 8.60 -3.67
C ILE A 120 10.65 8.49 -3.62
N SER A 121 9.95 9.53 -3.14
CA SER A 121 8.48 9.60 -3.13
C SER A 121 7.89 9.38 -4.53
N ARG A 122 8.43 10.05 -5.54
CA ARG A 122 8.01 9.89 -6.93
C ARG A 122 8.30 8.48 -7.46
N GLU A 123 9.48 7.93 -7.16
CA GLU A 123 9.85 6.56 -7.55
C GLU A 123 8.90 5.52 -6.92
N ILE A 124 8.52 5.70 -5.66
CA ILE A 124 7.58 4.82 -4.96
C ILE A 124 6.18 4.92 -5.55
N MET A 125 5.68 6.13 -5.84
CA MET A 125 4.37 6.29 -6.47
C MET A 125 4.33 5.70 -7.89
N ALA A 126 5.41 5.87 -8.66
CA ALA A 126 5.54 5.26 -9.98
C ALA A 126 5.52 3.72 -9.90
N LEU A 127 6.26 3.13 -8.96
CA LEU A 127 6.27 1.68 -8.72
C LEU A 127 4.88 1.16 -8.33
N ILE A 128 4.19 1.84 -7.42
CA ILE A 128 2.83 1.45 -7.00
C ILE A 128 1.88 1.48 -8.19
N LYS A 129 1.92 2.54 -8.99
CA LYS A 129 1.08 2.70 -10.19
C LYS A 129 1.35 1.59 -11.19
N GLU A 130 2.61 1.34 -11.54
CA GLU A 130 3.02 0.28 -12.47
C GLU A 130 2.47 -1.09 -12.02
N MET A 131 2.70 -1.47 -10.77
CA MET A 131 2.26 -2.77 -10.25
C MET A 131 0.73 -2.87 -10.15
N ALA A 132 0.05 -1.79 -9.80
CA ALA A 132 -1.40 -1.75 -9.74
C ALA A 132 -2.05 -1.91 -11.14
N GLU A 133 -1.49 -1.24 -12.14
CA GLU A 133 -1.95 -1.34 -13.53
C GLU A 133 -1.70 -2.74 -14.09
N GLU A 134 -0.52 -3.31 -13.88
CA GLU A 134 -0.16 -4.67 -14.34
C GLU A 134 -1.07 -5.74 -13.73
N LEU A 135 -1.35 -5.63 -12.43
CA LEU A 135 -2.19 -6.58 -11.72
C LEU A 135 -3.69 -6.25 -11.82
N ASN A 136 -4.05 -5.13 -12.48
CA ASN A 136 -5.41 -4.62 -12.58
C ASN A 136 -6.10 -4.47 -11.21
N VAL A 137 -5.36 -3.92 -10.22
CA VAL A 137 -5.83 -3.72 -8.86
C VAL A 137 -6.10 -2.24 -8.61
N PRO A 138 -7.34 -1.82 -8.29
CA PRO A 138 -7.62 -0.44 -7.94
C PRO A 138 -6.92 -0.04 -6.64
N CYS A 139 -6.49 1.23 -6.57
CA CYS A 139 -5.86 1.82 -5.40
C CYS A 139 -6.69 2.99 -4.87
N LEU A 140 -6.84 3.05 -3.55
CA LEU A 140 -7.32 4.22 -2.82
C LEU A 140 -6.18 4.77 -1.96
N CYS A 141 -5.75 6.00 -2.26
CA CYS A 141 -4.60 6.62 -1.63
C CYS A 141 -5.01 7.83 -0.80
N ASN A 142 -4.67 7.82 0.48
CA ASN A 142 -4.62 9.02 1.31
C ASN A 142 -3.24 9.65 1.12
N ILE A 143 -3.19 10.91 0.69
CA ILE A 143 -1.94 11.60 0.37
C ILE A 143 -2.10 13.12 0.60
N HIS A 144 -1.11 13.73 1.23
CA HIS A 144 -1.07 15.18 1.45
C HIS A 144 -0.33 15.94 0.33
N ASP A 145 0.55 15.28 -0.40
CA ASP A 145 1.25 15.90 -1.53
C ASP A 145 0.33 15.96 -2.76
N VAL A 146 -0.28 17.12 -2.96
CA VAL A 146 -1.18 17.38 -4.09
C VAL A 146 -0.49 17.20 -5.43
N LYS A 147 0.81 17.53 -5.55
CA LYS A 147 1.54 17.40 -6.82
C LYS A 147 1.69 15.92 -7.20
N LEU A 148 2.04 15.08 -6.22
CA LEU A 148 2.08 13.64 -6.44
C LEU A 148 0.68 13.09 -6.74
N ALA A 149 -0.36 13.52 -6.03
CA ALA A 149 -1.72 13.11 -6.31
C ALA A 149 -2.15 13.47 -7.76
N MET A 150 -1.84 14.68 -8.21
CA MET A 150 -2.14 15.13 -9.58
C MET A 150 -1.35 14.35 -10.65
N GLU A 151 -0.12 13.93 -10.35
CA GLU A 151 0.73 13.19 -11.28
C GLU A 151 0.34 11.70 -11.41
N PHE A 152 -0.09 11.08 -10.30
CA PHE A 152 -0.24 9.62 -10.24
C PHE A 152 -1.68 9.13 -10.14
N CYS A 153 -2.64 9.97 -9.69
CA CYS A 153 -4.03 9.56 -9.50
C CYS A 153 -4.92 9.94 -10.69
N ASN A 154 -5.88 9.07 -11.02
CA ASN A 154 -6.85 9.33 -12.09
C ASN A 154 -8.04 10.16 -11.60
N LYS A 155 -8.40 10.01 -10.31
CA LYS A 155 -9.49 10.71 -9.63
C LYS A 155 -9.03 11.22 -8.28
N MET A 156 -9.63 12.29 -7.82
CA MET A 156 -9.35 12.89 -6.52
C MET A 156 -10.65 13.14 -5.75
N ILE A 157 -10.55 13.03 -4.44
CA ILE A 157 -11.58 13.46 -3.49
C ILE A 157 -10.89 14.43 -2.53
N GLY A 158 -11.29 15.69 -2.54
CA GLY A 158 -10.85 16.71 -1.60
C GLY A 158 -11.81 16.76 -0.40
N LEU A 159 -11.25 16.64 0.80
CA LEU A 159 -12.00 16.68 2.05
C LEU A 159 -11.55 17.87 2.89
N GLN A 160 -12.51 18.59 3.47
CA GLN A 160 -12.28 19.64 4.45
C GLN A 160 -13.28 19.46 5.61
N ASP A 161 -12.81 19.41 6.83
CA ASP A 161 -13.65 19.23 8.04
C ASP A 161 -14.66 18.07 7.94
N GLY A 162 -14.27 16.98 7.26
CA GLY A 162 -15.13 15.80 7.06
C GLY A 162 -16.18 15.97 5.95
N VAL A 163 -16.16 17.09 5.22
CA VAL A 163 -17.07 17.38 4.10
C VAL A 163 -16.32 17.19 2.77
N THR A 164 -16.99 16.59 1.80
CA THR A 164 -16.43 16.47 0.43
C THR A 164 -16.57 17.79 -0.30
N MET A 165 -15.46 18.47 -0.55
CA MET A 165 -15.39 19.73 -1.31
C MET A 165 -15.21 19.48 -2.81
N PHE A 166 -14.55 18.38 -3.16
CA PHE A 166 -14.34 17.99 -4.54
C PHE A 166 -14.39 16.46 -4.68
N ALA A 167 -15.00 15.98 -5.76
CA ALA A 167 -14.93 14.58 -6.16
C ALA A 167 -15.01 14.48 -7.69
N GLY A 168 -13.93 14.06 -8.35
CA GLY A 168 -13.90 14.02 -9.81
C GLY A 168 -12.57 13.56 -10.40
N PRO A 169 -12.46 13.59 -11.73
CA PRO A 169 -11.19 13.36 -12.42
C PRO A 169 -10.12 14.34 -11.97
N THR A 170 -8.88 13.87 -11.88
CA THR A 170 -7.73 14.73 -11.50
C THR A 170 -7.56 15.90 -12.47
N ALA A 171 -7.88 15.72 -13.75
CA ALA A 171 -7.81 16.77 -14.77
C ALA A 171 -8.75 17.96 -14.49
N ASP A 172 -9.80 17.78 -13.70
CA ASP A 172 -10.75 18.84 -13.34
C ASP A 172 -10.32 19.62 -12.08
N MET A 173 -9.22 19.22 -11.44
CA MET A 173 -8.62 19.95 -10.32
C MET A 173 -7.81 21.13 -10.84
N ASN A 174 -7.98 22.30 -10.20
CA ASN A 174 -7.23 23.51 -10.50
C ASN A 174 -6.86 24.27 -9.22
N GLU A 175 -6.02 25.29 -9.34
CA GLU A 175 -5.53 26.09 -8.20
C GLU A 175 -6.69 26.69 -7.39
N ALA A 176 -7.73 27.22 -8.03
CA ALA A 176 -8.86 27.81 -7.32
C ALA A 176 -9.62 26.81 -6.43
N LYS A 177 -9.78 25.57 -6.90
CA LYS A 177 -10.38 24.48 -6.10
C LYS A 177 -9.46 24.02 -4.97
N LEU A 178 -8.14 24.01 -5.21
CA LEU A 178 -7.18 23.71 -4.16
C LEU A 178 -7.20 24.78 -3.07
N ASP A 179 -7.21 26.07 -3.44
CA ASP A 179 -7.33 27.18 -2.51
C ASP A 179 -8.62 27.08 -1.69
N GLU A 180 -9.75 26.68 -2.29
CA GLU A 180 -11.01 26.47 -1.59
C GLU A 180 -10.91 25.36 -0.55
N ILE A 181 -10.25 24.24 -0.88
CA ILE A 181 -10.05 23.09 0.03
C ILE A 181 -9.11 23.46 1.19
N TYR A 182 -8.08 24.28 0.94
CA TYR A 182 -7.07 24.66 1.92
C TYR A 182 -7.27 26.04 2.56
N ALA A 183 -8.28 26.82 2.12
CA ALA A 183 -8.48 28.23 2.52
C ALA A 183 -8.70 28.48 4.03
N MET A 184 -8.84 27.46 4.86
CA MET A 184 -9.02 27.60 6.31
C MET A 184 -7.74 27.32 7.15
N GLU A 185 -6.60 27.03 6.55
CA GLU A 185 -5.33 26.88 7.28
C GLU A 185 -4.63 28.20 7.62
N VAL A 186 -5.24 29.35 7.31
CA VAL A 186 -4.66 30.69 7.53
C VAL A 186 -5.49 31.48 8.54
N LEU A 187 -5.71 30.92 9.73
CA LEU A 187 -6.19 31.68 10.89
C LEU A 187 -5.32 31.38 12.11
#